data_d04425ed12b34eb2a50b799f17d1807b
#
_entry.id   d04425ed12b34eb2a50b799f17d1807b
#
_cell.length_a   1.000
_cell.length_b   1.000
_cell.length_c   1.000
_cell.angle_alpha   90.00
_cell.angle_beta   90.00
_cell.angle_gamma   90.00
#
_symmetry.space_group_name_H-M   'P 1'
#
loop_
_entity.id
_entity.type
_entity.pdbx_description
1 polymer ?
#
loop_
_entity_poly.entity_id
_entity_poly.type
_entity_poly.pdbx_seq_one_letter_code
_entity_poly.pdbx_strand_id
1 'polypeptide(L)'
;MIIFSNSALAQSEFQSLVQSQASSIIKPSVKTAPNVIDVIQEFDSKISNNFLLAWQQKKLWYRRNDNSIFFVKGHTNSQYFIFDLVSNKNLGLVKKNTLKQIKPNSGVRKLI
;
A
#
# COMPACT_ATOMS: atom_id res chain seq x y z
N MET A 1 -11.60 21.98 21.71
CA MET A 1 -12.12 20.95 20.83
C MET A 1 -11.14 20.55 19.79
N ILE A 2 -10.94 19.29 19.64
CA ILE A 2 -9.93 18.76 18.75
C ILE A 2 -10.60 18.04 17.59
N ILE A 3 -10.33 18.47 16.40
CA ILE A 3 -10.96 17.88 15.23
C ILE A 3 -9.98 17.23 14.27
N PHE A 4 -8.74 17.67 14.27
CA PHE A 4 -7.76 17.15 13.35
C PHE A 4 -7.44 15.67 13.59
N SER A 5 -7.86 15.10 14.68
CA SER A 5 -7.68 13.68 14.95
C SER A 5 -8.35 12.79 13.91
N ASN A 6 -9.31 13.32 13.14
CA ASN A 6 -9.96 12.55 12.09
C ASN A 6 -8.97 12.06 11.02
N SER A 7 -8.00 12.91 10.63
CA SER A 7 -6.98 12.48 9.68
C SER A 7 -6.08 11.39 10.24
N ALA A 8 -5.70 11.52 11.52
CA ALA A 8 -4.88 10.50 12.17
C ALA A 8 -5.64 9.18 12.31
N LEU A 9 -6.93 9.22 12.64
CA LEU A 9 -7.76 8.03 12.71
C LEU A 9 -7.89 7.35 11.35
N ALA A 10 -8.15 8.13 10.29
CA ALA A 10 -8.26 7.60 8.95
C ALA A 10 -6.96 6.93 8.50
N GLN A 11 -5.81 7.56 8.78
CA GLN A 11 -4.51 6.97 8.51
C GLN A 11 -4.33 5.65 9.24
N SER A 12 -4.61 5.64 10.55
CA SER A 12 -4.44 4.45 11.38
C SER A 12 -5.37 3.33 10.94
N GLU A 13 -6.62 3.65 10.63
CA GLU A 13 -7.60 2.66 10.18
C GLU A 13 -7.21 2.07 8.84
N PHE A 14 -6.77 2.90 7.90
CA PHE A 14 -6.36 2.40 6.59
C PHE A 14 -5.11 1.54 6.68
N GLN A 15 -4.12 1.95 7.47
CA GLN A 15 -2.91 1.16 7.69
C GLN A 15 -3.26 -0.20 8.30
N SER A 16 -4.17 -0.22 9.27
CA SER A 16 -4.61 -1.48 9.89
C SER A 16 -5.34 -2.36 8.89
N LEU A 17 -6.19 -1.77 8.05
CA LEU A 17 -6.90 -2.50 7.02
C LEU A 17 -5.93 -3.14 6.03
N VAL A 18 -4.98 -2.38 5.52
CA VAL A 18 -3.96 -2.88 4.59
C VAL A 18 -3.14 -3.98 5.25
N GLN A 19 -2.75 -3.81 6.50
CA GLN A 19 -1.97 -4.81 7.21
C GLN A 19 -2.76 -6.11 7.37
N SER A 20 -4.05 -6.03 7.62
CA SER A 20 -4.90 -7.21 7.72
C SER A 20 -5.03 -7.97 6.40
N GLN A 21 -4.85 -7.29 5.28
CA GLN A 21 -4.93 -7.86 3.93
C GLN A 21 -3.54 -8.08 3.29
N ALA A 22 -2.47 -7.89 4.05
CA ALA A 22 -1.11 -7.85 3.51
C ALA A 22 -0.74 -9.10 2.71
N SER A 23 -1.08 -10.28 3.20
CA SER A 23 -0.76 -11.53 2.50
C SER A 23 -1.34 -11.55 1.09
N SER A 24 -2.59 -11.15 0.96
CA SER A 24 -3.28 -11.16 -0.34
C SER A 24 -2.86 -10.00 -1.23
N ILE A 25 -2.35 -8.93 -0.66
CA ILE A 25 -1.81 -7.81 -1.44
C ILE A 25 -0.42 -8.16 -1.96
N ILE A 26 0.41 -8.77 -1.12
CA ILE A 26 1.79 -9.14 -1.46
C ILE A 26 1.83 -10.29 -2.47
N LYS A 27 0.99 -11.30 -2.25
CA LYS A 27 0.88 -12.47 -3.15
C LYS A 27 -0.55 -12.62 -3.63
N PRO A 28 -1.01 -11.73 -4.51
CA PRO A 28 -2.40 -11.75 -4.96
C PRO A 28 -2.66 -12.85 -5.97
N SER A 29 -3.91 -13.30 -6.00
CA SER A 29 -4.40 -14.21 -7.02
C SER A 29 -5.75 -13.72 -7.54
N VAL A 30 -6.20 -14.26 -8.67
CA VAL A 30 -7.52 -13.90 -9.19
C VAL A 30 -8.65 -14.36 -8.25
N LYS A 31 -8.37 -15.31 -7.36
CA LYS A 31 -9.35 -15.77 -6.38
C LYS A 31 -9.45 -14.81 -5.19
N THR A 32 -8.32 -14.28 -4.73
CA THR A 32 -8.28 -13.45 -3.51
C THR A 32 -8.44 -11.98 -3.80
N ALA A 33 -8.02 -11.51 -4.98
CA ALA A 33 -8.03 -10.09 -5.31
C ALA A 33 -9.40 -9.43 -5.24
N PRO A 34 -10.50 -10.03 -5.73
CA PRO A 34 -11.80 -9.36 -5.66
C PRO A 34 -12.22 -9.00 -4.25
N ASN A 35 -12.00 -9.90 -3.28
CA ASN A 35 -12.33 -9.61 -1.90
C ASN A 35 -11.48 -8.50 -1.31
N VAL A 36 -10.19 -8.48 -1.63
CA VAL A 36 -9.29 -7.41 -1.19
C VAL A 36 -9.73 -6.07 -1.76
N ILE A 37 -10.05 -6.04 -3.05
CA ILE A 37 -10.51 -4.83 -3.72
C ILE A 37 -11.78 -4.30 -3.04
N ASP A 38 -12.74 -5.17 -2.78
CA ASP A 38 -14.00 -4.79 -2.13
C ASP A 38 -13.76 -4.18 -0.75
N VAL A 39 -12.91 -4.81 0.05
CA VAL A 39 -12.58 -4.33 1.39
C VAL A 39 -11.90 -2.95 1.32
N ILE A 40 -10.95 -2.79 0.40
CA ILE A 40 -10.24 -1.52 0.24
C ILE A 40 -11.20 -0.42 -0.24
N GLN A 41 -12.11 -0.74 -1.15
CA GLN A 41 -13.05 0.22 -1.71
C GLN A 41 -14.09 0.72 -0.70
N GLU A 42 -14.31 0.02 0.39
CA GLU A 42 -15.19 0.47 1.46
C GLU A 42 -14.63 1.68 2.22
N PHE A 43 -13.36 1.94 2.06
CA PHE A 43 -12.71 3.06 2.71
C PHE A 43 -12.90 4.34 1.88
N ASP A 44 -12.37 5.46 2.36
CA ASP A 44 -12.42 6.75 1.66
C ASP A 44 -11.98 6.59 0.19
N SER A 45 -12.80 7.06 -0.75
CA SER A 45 -12.60 6.79 -2.17
C SER A 45 -11.28 7.36 -2.71
N LYS A 46 -10.84 8.51 -2.22
CA LYS A 46 -9.57 9.10 -2.66
C LYS A 46 -8.39 8.25 -2.22
N ILE A 47 -8.42 7.82 -0.96
CA ILE A 47 -7.35 6.98 -0.40
C ILE A 47 -7.35 5.62 -1.07
N SER A 48 -8.50 4.98 -1.19
CA SER A 48 -8.61 3.66 -1.77
C SER A 48 -8.24 3.64 -3.25
N ASN A 49 -8.67 4.64 -4.02
CA ASN A 49 -8.33 4.72 -5.43
C ASN A 49 -6.84 4.93 -5.66
N ASN A 50 -6.20 5.78 -4.87
CA ASN A 50 -4.75 5.96 -4.95
C ASN A 50 -4.00 4.67 -4.66
N PHE A 51 -4.45 3.93 -3.64
CA PHE A 51 -3.85 2.65 -3.27
C PHE A 51 -4.03 1.62 -4.39
N LEU A 52 -5.25 1.46 -4.88
CA LEU A 52 -5.56 0.47 -5.91
C LEU A 52 -4.81 0.77 -7.22
N LEU A 53 -4.73 2.04 -7.59
CA LEU A 53 -3.97 2.43 -8.77
C LEU A 53 -2.48 2.11 -8.62
N ALA A 54 -1.92 2.39 -7.46
CA ALA A 54 -0.51 2.07 -7.18
C ALA A 54 -0.27 0.56 -7.21
N TRP A 55 -1.22 -0.23 -6.69
CA TRP A 55 -1.13 -1.68 -6.74
C TRP A 55 -1.14 -2.18 -8.19
N GLN A 56 -2.07 -1.67 -8.99
CA GLN A 56 -2.17 -2.01 -10.41
C GLN A 56 -0.91 -1.65 -11.18
N GLN A 57 -0.30 -0.51 -10.88
CA GLN A 57 0.87 0.01 -11.56
C GLN A 57 2.20 -0.49 -10.99
N LYS A 58 2.16 -1.42 -10.05
CA LYS A 58 3.35 -2.02 -9.41
C LYS A 58 4.18 -1.01 -8.64
N LYS A 59 3.52 -0.03 -8.02
CA LYS A 59 4.18 1.02 -7.23
C LYS A 59 4.10 0.76 -5.72
N LEU A 60 3.54 -0.37 -5.31
CA LEU A 60 3.54 -0.79 -3.91
C LEU A 60 4.73 -1.69 -3.64
N TRP A 61 5.33 -1.48 -2.48
CA TRP A 61 6.45 -2.28 -2.00
C TRP A 61 6.18 -2.69 -0.56
N TYR A 62 6.75 -3.80 -0.13
CA TYR A 62 6.61 -4.22 1.26
C TYR A 62 7.96 -4.41 1.92
N ARG A 63 7.99 -4.17 3.22
CA ARG A 63 9.18 -4.40 4.03
C ARG A 63 9.19 -5.86 4.46
N ARG A 64 10.30 -6.54 4.22
CA ARG A 64 10.38 -7.99 4.38
C ARG A 64 10.20 -8.46 5.81
N ASN A 65 10.62 -7.65 6.80
CA ASN A 65 10.61 -8.10 8.19
C ASN A 65 9.23 -8.04 8.84
N ASP A 66 8.33 -7.20 8.37
CA ASP A 66 7.02 -7.01 9.00
C ASP A 66 5.86 -6.90 8.01
N ASN A 67 6.12 -7.04 6.71
CA ASN A 67 5.12 -6.92 5.65
C ASN A 67 4.41 -5.57 5.59
N SER A 68 4.99 -4.52 6.15
CA SER A 68 4.47 -3.17 6.01
C SER A 68 4.55 -2.70 4.56
N ILE A 69 3.50 -2.04 4.08
CA ILE A 69 3.37 -1.65 2.68
C ILE A 69 3.52 -0.14 2.54
N PHE A 70 4.27 0.27 1.52
CA PHE A 70 4.58 1.67 1.25
C PHE A 70 4.54 1.95 -0.25
N PHE A 71 4.41 3.24 -0.61
CA PHE A 71 4.78 3.70 -1.94
C PHE A 71 6.29 3.92 -2.00
N VAL A 72 6.88 3.66 -3.15
CA VAL A 72 8.29 4.01 -3.42
C VAL A 72 8.30 4.95 -4.62
N LYS A 73 8.94 6.13 -4.46
CA LYS A 73 8.91 7.17 -5.51
C LYS A 73 10.28 7.69 -5.88
N GLY A 74 11.33 7.01 -5.53
CA GLY A 74 12.67 7.43 -5.88
C GLY A 74 13.69 6.59 -5.14
N HIS A 75 14.94 6.73 -5.57
CA HIS A 75 15.99 5.92 -4.98
C HIS A 75 17.36 6.60 -5.11
N THR A 76 18.27 6.17 -4.26
CA THR A 76 19.69 6.39 -4.39
C THR A 76 20.32 5.09 -4.88
N ASN A 77 21.67 4.99 -4.88
CA ASN A 77 22.36 3.77 -5.29
C ASN A 77 22.00 2.56 -4.42
N SER A 78 21.75 2.77 -3.12
CA SER A 78 21.54 1.68 -2.17
C SER A 78 20.23 1.76 -1.40
N GLN A 79 19.43 2.80 -1.59
CA GLN A 79 18.26 3.06 -0.78
C GLN A 79 17.06 3.51 -1.63
N TYR A 80 15.85 3.26 -1.08
CA TYR A 80 14.59 3.75 -1.64
C TYR A 80 13.99 4.79 -0.71
N PHE A 81 13.35 5.82 -1.29
CA PHE A 81 12.47 6.72 -0.55
C PHE A 81 11.11 6.06 -0.43
N ILE A 82 10.64 5.88 0.81
CA ILE A 82 9.31 5.33 1.07
C ILE A 82 8.34 6.43 1.47
N PHE A 83 7.07 6.22 1.11
CA PHE A 83 6.01 7.21 1.34
C PHE A 83 4.80 6.55 1.97
N ASP A 84 4.14 7.30 2.85
CA ASP A 84 2.95 6.84 3.54
C ASP A 84 1.78 6.62 2.56
N LEU A 85 1.01 5.55 2.79
CA LEU A 85 -0.09 5.17 1.91
C LEU A 85 -1.26 6.17 1.91
N VAL A 86 -1.46 6.89 2.98
CA VAL A 86 -2.59 7.81 3.15
C VAL A 86 -2.17 9.24 2.89
N SER A 87 -1.19 9.73 3.64
CA SER A 87 -0.74 11.13 3.58
C SER A 87 0.19 11.42 2.43
N ASN A 88 0.78 10.38 1.84
CA ASN A 88 1.81 10.51 0.81
C ASN A 88 3.05 11.25 1.31
N LYS A 89 3.26 11.23 2.62
CA LYS A 89 4.38 11.88 3.27
C LYS A 89 5.64 11.05 3.10
N ASN A 90 6.76 11.71 2.83
CA ASN A 90 8.06 11.05 2.74
C ASN A 90 8.47 10.55 4.11
N LEU A 91 8.65 9.25 4.25
CA LEU A 91 9.04 8.61 5.50
C LEU A 91 10.55 8.38 5.59
N GLY A 92 11.31 8.78 4.58
CA GLY A 92 12.75 8.68 4.57
C GLY A 92 13.28 7.57 3.69
N LEU A 93 14.55 7.27 3.89
CA LEU A 93 15.28 6.28 3.11
C LEU A 93 15.37 4.96 3.84
N VAL A 94 15.22 3.85 3.11
CA VAL A 94 15.45 2.50 3.61
C VAL A 94 16.33 1.74 2.63
N LYS A 95 17.09 0.80 3.13
CA LYS A 95 17.98 -0.02 2.28
C LYS A 95 17.17 -0.83 1.28
N LYS A 96 17.62 -0.90 0.04
CA LYS A 96 16.92 -1.62 -1.04
C LYS A 96 16.68 -3.08 -0.71
N ASN A 97 17.61 -3.73 -0.02
CA ASN A 97 17.46 -5.14 0.32
C ASN A 97 16.43 -5.42 1.42
N THR A 98 15.89 -4.39 2.08
CA THR A 98 14.84 -4.56 3.09
C THR A 98 13.44 -4.53 2.48
N LEU A 99 13.33 -4.09 1.23
CA LEU A 99 12.05 -3.97 0.52
C LEU A 99 11.96 -4.94 -0.65
N LYS A 100 10.73 -5.26 -1.01
CA LYS A 100 10.45 -6.03 -2.22
C LYS A 100 9.24 -5.44 -2.93
N GLN A 101 9.31 -5.32 -4.25
CA GLN A 101 8.23 -4.80 -5.07
C GLN A 101 7.07 -5.78 -5.13
N ILE A 102 5.85 -5.28 -5.01
CA ILE A 102 4.63 -6.07 -5.19
C ILE A 102 4.28 -6.01 -6.68
N LYS A 103 4.21 -7.19 -7.31
CA LYS A 103 3.99 -7.31 -8.76
C LYS A 103 2.77 -8.17 -9.03
N PRO A 104 1.56 -7.61 -9.00
CA PRO A 104 0.39 -8.40 -9.36
C PRO A 104 0.47 -8.81 -10.82
N ASN A 105 0.04 -10.05 -11.10
CA ASN A 105 0.05 -10.54 -12.48
C ASN A 105 -1.04 -9.86 -13.31
N SER A 106 -1.04 -10.10 -14.63
CA SER A 106 -1.97 -9.43 -15.53
C SER A 106 -3.44 -9.74 -15.21
N GLY A 107 -3.74 -10.97 -14.78
CA GLY A 107 -5.10 -11.34 -14.39
C GLY A 107 -5.59 -10.55 -13.20
N VAL A 108 -4.75 -10.38 -12.17
CA VAL A 108 -5.08 -9.57 -11.01
C VAL A 108 -5.22 -8.09 -11.39
N ARG A 109 -4.30 -7.56 -12.20
CA ARG A 109 -4.33 -6.16 -12.61
C ARG A 109 -5.59 -5.79 -13.37
N LYS A 110 -6.15 -6.72 -14.12
CA LYS A 110 -7.42 -6.49 -14.84
C LYS A 110 -8.61 -6.36 -13.89
N LEU A 111 -8.51 -6.93 -12.69
CA LEU A 111 -9.57 -6.84 -11.69
C LEU A 111 -9.54 -5.53 -10.91
N ILE A 112 -8.38 -4.88 -10.87
CA ILE A 112 -8.22 -3.60 -10.18
C ILE A 112 -8.65 -2.47 -11.12
#